data_baa1e23a7cc1ac9b8ed16b182ae1c34a
#
_entry.id   baa1e23a7cc1ac9b8ed16b182ae1c34a
#
_cell.length_a   1.000
_cell.length_b   1.000
_cell.length_c   1.000
_cell.angle_alpha   90.00
_cell.angle_beta   90.00
_cell.angle_gamma   90.00
#
_symmetry.space_group_name_H-M   'P 1'
#
loop_
_entity.id
_entity.type
_entity.pdbx_description
1 polymer ?
#
loop_
_entity_poly.entity_id
_entity_poly.type
_entity_poly.pdbx_seq_one_letter_code
_entity_poly.pdbx_strand_id
1 'polypeptide(L)'
;VSGRSAVNDRIVVTLDALTRRPPELPWGVRELSEDLGLSRSTVHRTLHALTERDLATQTVNATYVCGPRLRVLGDRLHRSHPLLGQARPLAEELARACDATILLSLYDPVRTEGFVALSAIPDGPVRYRLDPGAVIPLHAGAAGRAMLTELGPDVLARLDLVAHTPDTVTEPAELERLLHQAREDGVTISIGQHVALAAGVAAPFHAAGLLGAISATRPRHETRHADLERFAPLVRETALEVGSLAAKPPRPAPEHGRATPTSPSPTEDGGSATVRIERLLSALTASQPLPLGGRALARVLQGNPATAARLLDTALATGLATTHEEHAVAGPLLLRWAAALGPLHSITPIVFPALRDLAQQTGETIGLAEYDPATRTARMTAVVPGSKPIHYDLPTGSDVPLAAGAAGKAILAFLPDDTLSDLPLVTYTDRTPLRRTTIRQDLAQVRDRGWAVGDGERIPDGYGIAVPYFARHTVAGSITATIPRHRADEIDVDAVRTQLSAAALSITQLLSV
;
A
#
# COMPACT_ATOMS: atom_id res chain seq x y z
N VAL A 1 -29.76 11.07 13.01
CA VAL A 1 -28.51 10.89 12.24
C VAL A 1 -28.63 11.69 10.96
N SER A 2 -27.85 12.76 10.82
CA SER A 2 -27.91 13.75 9.73
C SER A 2 -27.55 13.07 8.37
N GLY A 3 -28.30 13.38 7.31
CA GLY A 3 -28.13 12.79 5.96
C GLY A 3 -26.75 12.96 5.30
N ARG A 4 -25.83 13.77 5.88
CA ARG A 4 -24.44 13.91 5.41
C ARG A 4 -23.51 12.83 6.01
N SER A 5 -23.79 12.30 7.20
CA SER A 5 -23.08 11.11 7.75
C SER A 5 -23.32 9.90 6.85
N ALA A 6 -24.56 9.66 6.45
CA ALA A 6 -24.93 8.57 5.55
C ALA A 6 -24.22 8.60 4.17
N VAL A 7 -23.74 9.76 3.69
CA VAL A 7 -22.97 9.84 2.43
C VAL A 7 -21.53 9.37 2.62
N ASN A 8 -20.87 9.81 3.70
CA ASN A 8 -19.50 9.38 4.01
C ASN A 8 -19.45 7.87 4.28
N ASP A 9 -20.42 7.36 5.07
CA ASP A 9 -20.52 5.93 5.38
C ASP A 9 -20.69 5.09 4.11
N ARG A 10 -21.52 5.54 3.15
CA ARG A 10 -21.68 4.87 1.85
C ARG A 10 -20.39 4.81 1.04
N ILE A 11 -19.59 5.87 1.07
CA ILE A 11 -18.28 5.90 0.41
C ILE A 11 -17.35 4.87 1.07
N VAL A 12 -17.30 4.84 2.40
CA VAL A 12 -16.44 3.91 3.15
C VAL A 12 -16.82 2.45 2.88
N VAL A 13 -18.12 2.08 2.95
CA VAL A 13 -18.54 0.71 2.68
C VAL A 13 -18.34 0.30 1.22
N THR A 14 -18.44 1.26 0.28
CA THR A 14 -18.14 0.97 -1.13
C THR A 14 -16.64 0.72 -1.33
N LEU A 15 -15.77 1.52 -0.70
CA LEU A 15 -14.32 1.29 -0.72
C LEU A 15 -13.95 -0.03 -0.06
N ASP A 16 -14.59 -0.37 1.06
CA ASP A 16 -14.39 -1.65 1.73
C ASP A 16 -14.73 -2.83 0.83
N ALA A 17 -15.85 -2.77 0.13
CA ALA A 17 -16.24 -3.80 -0.82
C ALA A 17 -15.21 -3.96 -1.96
N LEU A 18 -14.68 -2.85 -2.49
CA LEU A 18 -13.67 -2.89 -3.54
C LEU A 18 -12.37 -3.55 -3.08
N THR A 19 -11.99 -3.43 -1.81
CA THR A 19 -10.78 -4.06 -1.26
C THR A 19 -10.95 -5.55 -0.95
N ARG A 20 -12.19 -6.04 -0.83
CA ARG A 20 -12.48 -7.46 -0.51
C ARG A 20 -12.23 -8.40 -1.68
N ARG A 21 -12.10 -7.89 -2.91
CA ARG A 21 -11.89 -8.71 -4.10
C ARG A 21 -10.61 -8.34 -4.84
N PRO A 22 -9.87 -9.34 -5.34
CA PRO A 22 -8.74 -9.08 -6.21
C PRO A 22 -9.21 -8.53 -7.57
N PRO A 23 -8.31 -7.88 -8.33
CA PRO A 23 -8.65 -7.28 -9.63
C PRO A 23 -9.22 -8.26 -10.68
N GLU A 24 -8.94 -9.54 -10.54
CA GLU A 24 -9.44 -10.62 -11.42
C GLU A 24 -10.91 -10.93 -11.21
N LEU A 25 -11.49 -10.51 -10.08
CA LEU A 25 -12.90 -10.69 -9.72
C LEU A 25 -13.58 -9.32 -9.49
N PRO A 26 -13.73 -8.50 -10.54
CA PRO A 26 -14.26 -7.14 -10.43
C PRO A 26 -15.75 -7.14 -10.06
N TRP A 27 -16.19 -6.05 -9.41
CA TRP A 27 -17.60 -5.86 -9.03
C TRP A 27 -18.46 -5.31 -10.16
N GLY A 28 -19.57 -5.97 -10.46
CA GLY A 28 -20.68 -5.37 -11.22
C GLY A 28 -21.52 -4.44 -10.33
N VAL A 29 -22.08 -3.35 -10.90
CA VAL A 29 -22.94 -2.40 -10.15
C VAL A 29 -24.12 -3.09 -9.47
N ARG A 30 -24.76 -4.06 -10.16
CA ARG A 30 -25.91 -4.79 -9.62
C ARG A 30 -25.50 -5.63 -8.42
N GLU A 31 -24.46 -6.41 -8.56
CA GLU A 31 -23.94 -7.31 -7.53
C GLU A 31 -23.50 -6.51 -6.29
N LEU A 32 -22.75 -5.41 -6.50
CA LEU A 32 -22.34 -4.54 -5.41
C LEU A 32 -23.54 -3.84 -4.72
N SER A 33 -24.58 -3.52 -5.48
CA SER A 33 -25.84 -2.96 -4.96
C SER A 33 -26.55 -3.95 -4.02
N GLU A 34 -26.58 -5.22 -4.40
CA GLU A 34 -27.18 -6.31 -3.61
C GLU A 34 -26.33 -6.59 -2.35
N ASP A 35 -24.99 -6.65 -2.46
CA ASP A 35 -24.06 -6.86 -1.35
C ASP A 35 -24.14 -5.74 -0.29
N LEU A 36 -24.21 -4.48 -0.73
CA LEU A 36 -24.24 -3.33 0.17
C LEU A 36 -25.65 -2.94 0.65
N GLY A 37 -26.71 -3.54 0.12
CA GLY A 37 -28.09 -3.16 0.41
C GLY A 37 -28.44 -1.73 -0.03
N LEU A 38 -27.72 -1.19 -1.03
CA LEU A 38 -27.90 0.17 -1.57
C LEU A 38 -28.60 0.14 -2.92
N SER A 39 -29.27 1.25 -3.31
CA SER A 39 -29.86 1.34 -4.65
C SER A 39 -28.76 1.38 -5.73
N ARG A 40 -29.02 0.79 -6.89
CA ARG A 40 -28.09 0.78 -8.05
C ARG A 40 -27.67 2.19 -8.45
N SER A 41 -28.57 3.17 -8.41
CA SER A 41 -28.27 4.56 -8.75
C SER A 41 -27.31 5.20 -7.73
N THR A 42 -27.42 4.82 -6.45
CA THR A 42 -26.51 5.29 -5.39
C THR A 42 -25.13 4.68 -5.58
N VAL A 43 -25.04 3.37 -5.78
CA VAL A 43 -23.76 2.67 -6.03
C VAL A 43 -23.06 3.21 -7.27
N HIS A 44 -23.79 3.37 -8.38
CA HIS A 44 -23.23 3.91 -9.64
C HIS A 44 -22.66 5.32 -9.44
N ARG A 45 -23.41 6.24 -8.79
CA ARG A 45 -22.90 7.60 -8.50
C ARG A 45 -21.70 7.61 -7.58
N THR A 46 -21.69 6.72 -6.57
CA THR A 46 -20.56 6.61 -5.65
C THR A 46 -19.31 6.09 -6.38
N LEU A 47 -19.45 5.03 -7.18
CA LEU A 47 -18.35 4.47 -7.98
C LEU A 47 -17.81 5.48 -9.00
N HIS A 48 -18.69 6.23 -9.68
CA HIS A 48 -18.27 7.30 -10.60
C HIS A 48 -17.43 8.36 -9.87
N ALA A 49 -17.90 8.86 -8.74
CA ALA A 49 -17.16 9.84 -7.95
C ALA A 49 -15.83 9.29 -7.38
N LEU A 50 -15.76 7.99 -7.08
CA LEU A 50 -14.51 7.32 -6.69
C LEU A 50 -13.54 7.18 -7.87
N THR A 51 -14.06 6.92 -9.08
CA THR A 51 -13.23 6.81 -10.29
C THR A 51 -12.61 8.15 -10.68
N GLU A 52 -13.34 9.26 -10.54
CA GLU A 52 -12.80 10.61 -10.75
C GLU A 52 -11.62 10.95 -9.82
N ARG A 53 -11.44 10.19 -8.75
CA ARG A 53 -10.37 10.37 -7.75
C ARG A 53 -9.38 9.22 -7.71
N ASP A 54 -9.38 8.33 -8.69
CA ASP A 54 -8.52 7.15 -8.74
C ASP A 54 -8.65 6.21 -7.52
N LEU A 55 -9.72 6.33 -6.73
CA LEU A 55 -10.04 5.45 -5.61
C LEU A 55 -10.73 4.16 -6.07
N ALA A 56 -11.36 4.20 -7.25
CA ALA A 56 -11.86 3.05 -7.99
C ALA A 56 -11.37 3.12 -9.43
N THR A 57 -11.35 1.98 -10.12
CA THR A 57 -11.09 1.91 -11.56
C THR A 57 -12.22 1.15 -12.24
N GLN A 58 -12.79 1.73 -13.29
CA GLN A 58 -13.75 1.04 -14.15
C GLN A 58 -13.00 0.24 -15.21
N THR A 59 -13.32 -1.05 -15.33
CA THR A 59 -12.74 -1.93 -16.34
C THR A 59 -13.45 -1.77 -17.69
N VAL A 60 -12.90 -2.33 -18.75
CA VAL A 60 -13.50 -2.33 -20.11
C VAL A 60 -14.89 -2.96 -20.17
N ASN A 61 -15.23 -3.83 -19.22
CA ASN A 61 -16.53 -4.49 -19.12
C ASN A 61 -17.52 -3.75 -18.21
N ALA A 62 -17.27 -2.48 -17.92
CA ALA A 62 -18.08 -1.64 -17.02
C ALA A 62 -18.25 -2.22 -15.59
N THR A 63 -17.27 -3.02 -15.14
CA THR A 63 -17.13 -3.49 -13.76
C THR A 63 -16.09 -2.63 -13.04
N TYR A 64 -15.96 -2.79 -11.71
CA TYR A 64 -15.14 -1.91 -10.89
C TYR A 64 -14.19 -2.71 -9.99
N VAL A 65 -12.99 -2.19 -9.85
CA VAL A 65 -11.94 -2.71 -8.95
C VAL A 65 -11.39 -1.57 -8.09
N CYS A 66 -10.58 -1.94 -7.09
CA CYS A 66 -9.83 -0.98 -6.28
C CYS A 66 -8.94 -0.12 -7.16
N GLY A 67 -9.01 1.20 -6.97
CA GLY A 67 -8.25 2.16 -7.76
C GLY A 67 -6.79 2.31 -7.31
N PRO A 68 -5.95 2.91 -8.18
CA PRO A 68 -4.52 3.05 -7.94
C PRO A 68 -4.18 3.89 -6.70
N ARG A 69 -4.96 4.94 -6.43
CA ARG A 69 -4.74 5.81 -5.27
C ARG A 69 -4.91 5.07 -3.94
N LEU A 70 -5.91 4.20 -3.83
CA LEU A 70 -6.11 3.41 -2.60
C LEU A 70 -4.96 2.40 -2.39
N ARG A 71 -4.41 1.85 -3.47
CA ARG A 71 -3.21 0.99 -3.42
C ARG A 71 -1.97 1.74 -2.93
N VAL A 72 -1.76 2.98 -3.40
CA VAL A 72 -0.65 3.83 -2.92
C VAL A 72 -0.81 4.18 -1.44
N LEU A 73 -2.03 4.49 -0.99
CA LEU A 73 -2.32 4.74 0.43
C LEU A 73 -2.06 3.49 1.30
N GLY A 74 -2.45 2.30 0.82
CA GLY A 74 -2.16 1.03 1.49
C GLY A 74 -0.66 0.75 1.60
N ASP A 75 0.08 0.94 0.50
CA ASP A 75 1.52 0.77 0.47
C ASP A 75 2.25 1.74 1.43
N ARG A 76 1.75 2.96 1.55
CA ARG A 76 2.27 3.93 2.50
C ARG A 76 2.12 3.43 3.95
N LEU A 77 0.99 2.81 4.31
CA LEU A 77 0.82 2.18 5.62
C LEU A 77 1.77 1.00 5.82
N HIS A 78 1.98 0.17 4.81
CA HIS A 78 2.96 -0.92 4.89
C HIS A 78 4.36 -0.43 5.24
N ARG A 79 4.75 0.74 4.74
CA ARG A 79 6.08 1.32 5.02
C ARG A 79 6.17 2.07 6.34
N SER A 80 5.09 2.71 6.78
CA SER A 80 5.10 3.62 7.93
C SER A 80 4.53 3.02 9.21
N HIS A 81 3.59 2.06 9.11
CA HIS A 81 2.89 1.52 10.27
C HIS A 81 3.69 0.38 10.92
N PRO A 82 3.96 0.46 12.25
CA PRO A 82 4.80 -0.53 12.95
C PRO A 82 4.34 -1.98 12.74
N LEU A 83 3.05 -2.25 12.84
CA LEU A 83 2.49 -3.60 12.73
C LEU A 83 2.49 -4.18 11.30
N LEU A 84 2.57 -3.35 10.26
CA LEU A 84 2.63 -3.84 8.87
C LEU A 84 4.08 -3.92 8.35
N GLY A 85 4.92 -2.93 8.72
CA GLY A 85 6.30 -2.85 8.25
C GLY A 85 7.31 -3.48 9.20
N GLN A 86 7.36 -3.02 10.45
CA GLN A 86 8.40 -3.39 11.40
C GLN A 86 8.19 -4.78 12.04
N ALA A 87 6.94 -5.28 12.13
CA ALA A 87 6.67 -6.61 12.65
C ALA A 87 7.04 -7.74 11.66
N ARG A 88 7.22 -7.43 10.36
CA ARG A 88 7.54 -8.44 9.36
C ARG A 88 8.82 -9.23 9.65
N PRO A 89 9.98 -8.63 9.95
CA PRO A 89 11.19 -9.37 10.29
C PRO A 89 11.00 -10.32 11.48
N LEU A 90 10.27 -9.89 12.53
CA LEU A 90 9.97 -10.72 13.70
C LEU A 90 9.11 -11.93 13.32
N ALA A 91 8.09 -11.72 12.48
CA ALA A 91 7.24 -12.81 11.99
C ALA A 91 8.03 -13.80 11.10
N GLU A 92 8.95 -13.31 10.25
CA GLU A 92 9.81 -14.16 9.41
C GLU A 92 10.83 -14.96 10.22
N GLU A 93 11.37 -14.38 11.29
CA GLU A 93 12.25 -15.07 12.21
C GLU A 93 11.51 -16.17 12.97
N LEU A 94 10.34 -15.87 13.51
CA LEU A 94 9.48 -16.85 14.17
C LEU A 94 9.05 -17.96 13.20
N ALA A 95 8.76 -17.63 11.92
CA ALA A 95 8.39 -18.61 10.91
C ALA A 95 9.51 -19.63 10.68
N ARG A 96 10.76 -19.16 10.61
CA ARG A 96 11.93 -20.03 10.51
C ARG A 96 12.17 -20.87 11.78
N ALA A 97 12.00 -20.28 12.97
CA ALA A 97 12.21 -20.96 14.25
C ALA A 97 11.19 -22.06 14.51
N CYS A 98 9.92 -21.86 14.12
CA CYS A 98 8.83 -22.82 14.31
C CYS A 98 8.61 -23.73 13.10
N ASP A 99 9.22 -23.45 11.95
CA ASP A 99 8.84 -24.05 10.66
C ASP A 99 7.31 -24.03 10.48
N ALA A 100 6.70 -22.87 10.69
CA ALA A 100 5.26 -22.67 10.73
C ALA A 100 4.87 -21.37 10.03
N THR A 101 3.66 -21.30 9.49
CA THR A 101 3.11 -20.03 9.02
C THR A 101 2.77 -19.15 10.21
N ILE A 102 3.32 -17.95 10.23
CA ILE A 102 3.06 -16.94 11.25
C ILE A 102 2.04 -15.96 10.70
N LEU A 103 0.97 -15.76 11.48
CA LEU A 103 -0.03 -14.74 11.21
C LEU A 103 0.01 -13.69 12.33
N LEU A 104 0.12 -12.43 11.95
CA LEU A 104 -0.20 -11.31 12.82
C LEU A 104 -1.62 -10.88 12.49
N SER A 105 -2.52 -11.02 13.46
CA SER A 105 -3.94 -10.70 13.30
C SER A 105 -4.32 -9.53 14.21
N LEU A 106 -5.28 -8.71 13.77
CA LEU A 106 -5.79 -7.55 14.53
C LEU A 106 -7.29 -7.69 14.76
N TYR A 107 -7.75 -7.13 15.87
CA TYR A 107 -9.17 -7.06 16.23
C TYR A 107 -9.84 -5.82 15.65
N ASP A 108 -11.01 -5.99 15.03
CA ASP A 108 -11.90 -4.91 14.62
C ASP A 108 -13.09 -4.80 15.61
N PRO A 109 -13.08 -3.81 16.50
CA PRO A 109 -14.15 -3.65 17.50
C PRO A 109 -15.49 -3.21 16.89
N VAL A 110 -15.48 -2.60 15.69
CA VAL A 110 -16.70 -2.14 15.02
C VAL A 110 -17.48 -3.34 14.46
N ARG A 111 -16.75 -4.34 13.94
CA ARG A 111 -17.34 -5.55 13.36
C ARG A 111 -17.34 -6.75 14.28
N THR A 112 -16.64 -6.64 15.40
CA THR A 112 -16.45 -7.74 16.37
C THR A 112 -15.84 -8.98 15.70
N GLU A 113 -14.81 -8.76 14.88
CA GLU A 113 -14.10 -9.80 14.14
C GLU A 113 -12.57 -9.58 14.19
N GLY A 114 -11.80 -10.61 13.88
CA GLY A 114 -10.37 -10.49 13.65
C GLY A 114 -10.05 -10.47 12.15
N PHE A 115 -8.89 -9.97 11.78
CA PHE A 115 -8.38 -10.08 10.42
C PHE A 115 -6.87 -10.28 10.40
N VAL A 116 -6.35 -10.92 9.35
CA VAL A 116 -4.92 -11.12 9.15
C VAL A 116 -4.30 -9.81 8.62
N ALA A 117 -3.42 -9.20 9.40
CA ALA A 117 -2.69 -8.00 8.99
C ALA A 117 -1.39 -8.34 8.25
N LEU A 118 -0.73 -9.46 8.62
CA LEU A 118 0.52 -9.92 8.03
C LEU A 118 0.58 -11.45 8.06
N SER A 119 1.15 -12.04 7.02
CA SER A 119 1.47 -13.47 6.93
C SER A 119 2.94 -13.64 6.57
N ALA A 120 3.66 -14.46 7.33
CA ALA A 120 5.00 -14.93 7.03
C ALA A 120 4.98 -16.45 6.89
N ILE A 121 5.34 -16.93 5.70
CA ILE A 121 5.25 -18.35 5.33
C ILE A 121 6.66 -18.92 5.26
N PRO A 122 6.97 -20.03 5.95
CA PRO A 122 8.29 -20.66 5.89
C PRO A 122 8.54 -21.29 4.53
N ASP A 123 9.78 -21.59 4.22
CA ASP A 123 10.15 -22.38 3.04
C ASP A 123 9.77 -23.86 3.23
N GLY A 124 9.05 -24.47 2.29
CA GLY A 124 8.61 -25.86 2.39
C GLY A 124 7.55 -26.25 1.36
N PRO A 125 7.32 -27.56 1.13
CA PRO A 125 6.38 -28.05 0.10
C PRO A 125 4.92 -28.01 0.54
N VAL A 126 4.62 -28.13 1.84
CA VAL A 126 3.26 -28.10 2.41
C VAL A 126 3.17 -26.96 3.41
N ARG A 127 2.17 -26.08 3.24
CA ARG A 127 2.06 -24.87 4.05
C ARG A 127 0.60 -24.56 4.36
N TYR A 128 0.37 -24.05 5.57
CA TYR A 128 -0.85 -23.34 5.86
C TYR A 128 -0.79 -21.95 5.24
N ARG A 129 -1.84 -21.53 4.53
CA ARG A 129 -1.90 -20.19 3.95
C ARG A 129 -3.22 -19.52 4.32
N LEU A 130 -3.13 -18.31 4.82
CA LEU A 130 -4.23 -17.38 4.98
C LEU A 130 -3.74 -16.00 4.54
N ASP A 131 -4.44 -15.42 3.58
CA ASP A 131 -3.99 -14.18 2.95
C ASP A 131 -4.23 -12.97 3.86
N PRO A 132 -3.34 -11.98 3.85
CA PRO A 132 -3.58 -10.71 4.53
C PRO A 132 -4.90 -10.07 4.07
N GLY A 133 -5.62 -9.47 5.02
CA GLY A 133 -6.98 -8.96 4.83
C GLY A 133 -8.09 -9.98 5.08
N ALA A 134 -7.78 -11.27 5.13
CA ALA A 134 -8.77 -12.31 5.43
C ALA A 134 -9.33 -12.15 6.85
N VAL A 135 -10.66 -12.26 6.96
CA VAL A 135 -11.37 -12.20 8.25
C VAL A 135 -11.25 -13.54 8.97
N ILE A 136 -11.05 -13.48 10.26
CA ILE A 136 -11.01 -14.65 11.15
C ILE A 136 -12.06 -14.52 12.28
N PRO A 137 -12.74 -15.61 12.66
CA PRO A 137 -13.68 -15.59 13.77
C PRO A 137 -12.92 -15.45 15.10
N LEU A 138 -13.55 -14.77 16.08
CA LEU A 138 -12.94 -14.63 17.40
C LEU A 138 -13.04 -15.90 18.26
N HIS A 139 -14.13 -16.67 18.14
CA HIS A 139 -14.37 -17.86 18.97
C HIS A 139 -13.66 -19.13 18.46
N ALA A 140 -13.22 -19.14 17.18
CA ALA A 140 -12.61 -20.32 16.56
C ALA A 140 -11.17 -20.03 16.11
N GLY A 141 -10.30 -21.01 16.32
CA GLY A 141 -8.87 -20.86 16.00
C GLY A 141 -8.04 -20.20 17.12
N ALA A 142 -6.73 -20.35 17.04
CA ALA A 142 -5.84 -19.87 18.10
C ALA A 142 -5.83 -18.32 18.19
N ALA A 143 -5.64 -17.62 17.04
CA ALA A 143 -5.52 -16.17 17.03
C ALA A 143 -6.79 -15.44 17.52
N GLY A 144 -7.98 -15.89 17.07
CA GLY A 144 -9.26 -15.32 17.52
C GLY A 144 -9.45 -15.45 19.02
N ARG A 145 -9.23 -16.65 19.57
CA ARG A 145 -9.35 -16.88 21.01
C ARG A 145 -8.27 -16.16 21.81
N ALA A 146 -7.06 -16.00 21.30
CA ALA A 146 -6.03 -15.20 21.95
C ALA A 146 -6.49 -13.73 22.11
N MET A 147 -7.11 -13.14 21.08
CA MET A 147 -7.70 -11.80 21.20
C MET A 147 -8.88 -11.77 22.20
N LEU A 148 -9.71 -12.82 22.23
CA LEU A 148 -10.83 -12.92 23.19
C LEU A 148 -10.39 -12.97 24.66
N THR A 149 -9.19 -13.45 24.98
CA THR A 149 -8.68 -13.43 26.35
C THR A 149 -8.58 -12.02 26.93
N GLU A 150 -8.35 -11.01 26.06
CA GLU A 150 -8.18 -9.60 26.39
C GLU A 150 -9.50 -8.80 26.33
N LEU A 151 -10.58 -9.42 25.82
CA LEU A 151 -11.88 -8.76 25.67
C LEU A 151 -12.81 -9.09 26.84
N GLY A 152 -13.70 -8.15 27.15
CA GLY A 152 -14.66 -8.30 28.25
C GLY A 152 -15.81 -9.27 27.92
N PRO A 153 -16.57 -9.71 28.96
CA PRO A 153 -17.67 -10.65 28.79
C PRO A 153 -18.79 -10.13 27.88
N ASP A 154 -18.96 -8.82 27.77
CA ASP A 154 -19.94 -8.19 26.87
C ASP A 154 -19.66 -8.49 25.37
N VAL A 155 -18.41 -8.67 25.01
CA VAL A 155 -18.04 -9.06 23.63
C VAL A 155 -18.41 -10.52 23.42
N LEU A 156 -18.06 -11.39 24.37
CA LEU A 156 -18.36 -12.83 24.30
C LEU A 156 -19.87 -13.09 24.19
N ALA A 157 -20.68 -12.36 24.97
CA ALA A 157 -22.14 -12.49 24.95
C ALA A 157 -22.80 -12.09 23.61
N ARG A 158 -22.09 -11.33 22.77
CA ARG A 158 -22.58 -10.88 21.44
C ARG A 158 -22.06 -11.72 20.29
N LEU A 159 -21.14 -12.67 20.55
CA LEU A 159 -20.59 -13.51 19.49
C LEU A 159 -21.62 -14.55 19.03
N ASP A 160 -21.73 -14.69 17.72
CA ASP A 160 -22.40 -15.84 17.12
C ASP A 160 -21.39 -16.98 17.00
N LEU A 161 -21.58 -18.03 17.81
CA LEU A 161 -20.67 -19.18 17.88
C LEU A 161 -20.96 -20.19 16.76
N VAL A 162 -20.74 -19.76 15.51
CA VAL A 162 -20.96 -20.58 14.31
C VAL A 162 -19.97 -21.73 14.24
N ALA A 163 -20.45 -22.95 13.98
CA ALA A 163 -19.60 -24.10 13.73
C ALA A 163 -18.92 -23.98 12.34
N HIS A 164 -17.60 -23.81 12.33
CA HIS A 164 -16.77 -23.80 11.11
C HIS A 164 -16.31 -25.21 10.73
N THR A 165 -16.13 -26.05 11.75
CA THR A 165 -15.71 -27.45 11.64
C THR A 165 -16.39 -28.29 12.72
N PRO A 166 -16.34 -29.62 12.67
CA PRO A 166 -16.81 -30.45 13.78
C PRO A 166 -16.07 -30.22 15.11
N ASP A 167 -14.83 -29.68 15.06
CA ASP A 167 -14.01 -29.40 16.24
C ASP A 167 -14.25 -27.97 16.79
N THR A 168 -15.11 -27.16 16.17
CA THR A 168 -15.42 -25.79 16.62
C THR A 168 -16.17 -25.81 17.94
N VAL A 169 -15.70 -25.02 18.90
CA VAL A 169 -16.40 -24.83 20.19
C VAL A 169 -17.54 -23.86 19.98
N THR A 170 -18.78 -24.36 20.17
CA THR A 170 -20.02 -23.58 20.00
C THR A 170 -20.78 -23.39 21.34
N GLU A 171 -20.35 -24.07 22.40
CA GLU A 171 -20.94 -23.94 23.73
C GLU A 171 -20.27 -22.80 24.50
N PRO A 172 -20.99 -21.75 24.94
CA PRO A 172 -20.41 -20.60 25.64
C PRO A 172 -19.61 -20.97 26.89
N ALA A 173 -20.12 -21.90 27.73
CA ALA A 173 -19.45 -22.32 28.96
C ALA A 173 -18.10 -23.02 28.69
N GLU A 174 -18.01 -23.79 27.60
CA GLU A 174 -16.77 -24.45 27.20
C GLU A 174 -15.78 -23.41 26.64
N LEU A 175 -16.25 -22.43 25.87
CA LEU A 175 -15.40 -21.34 25.38
C LEU A 175 -14.86 -20.53 26.57
N GLU A 176 -15.67 -20.17 27.54
CA GLU A 176 -15.23 -19.45 28.75
C GLU A 176 -14.16 -20.22 29.51
N ARG A 177 -14.34 -21.53 29.68
CA ARG A 177 -13.35 -22.40 30.35
C ARG A 177 -11.99 -22.36 29.58
N LEU A 178 -12.02 -22.46 28.25
CA LEU A 178 -10.82 -22.41 27.44
C LEU A 178 -10.15 -21.03 27.49
N LEU A 179 -10.92 -19.96 27.53
CA LEU A 179 -10.39 -18.59 27.66
C LEU A 179 -9.77 -18.38 29.06
N HIS A 180 -10.36 -18.94 30.12
CA HIS A 180 -9.76 -18.87 31.45
C HIS A 180 -8.41 -19.57 31.49
N GLN A 181 -8.31 -20.79 30.96
CA GLN A 181 -7.06 -21.52 30.85
C GLN A 181 -6.02 -20.77 30.04
N ALA A 182 -6.44 -20.18 28.91
CA ALA A 182 -5.54 -19.42 28.04
C ALA A 182 -4.99 -18.14 28.71
N ARG A 183 -5.75 -17.51 29.63
CA ARG A 183 -5.25 -16.37 30.43
C ARG A 183 -4.17 -16.80 31.42
N GLU A 184 -4.29 -18.00 32.00
CA GLU A 184 -3.28 -18.55 32.91
C GLU A 184 -2.00 -18.94 32.15
N ASP A 185 -2.14 -19.58 30.99
CA ASP A 185 -1.03 -20.05 30.16
C ASP A 185 -0.36 -18.92 29.37
N GLY A 186 -1.05 -17.80 29.15
CA GLY A 186 -0.63 -16.69 28.30
C GLY A 186 -0.62 -17.01 26.80
N VAL A 187 -1.18 -18.15 26.41
CA VAL A 187 -1.30 -18.61 25.01
C VAL A 187 -2.58 -19.39 24.80
N THR A 188 -3.02 -19.47 23.56
CA THR A 188 -4.14 -20.32 23.11
C THR A 188 -3.65 -21.37 22.14
N ILE A 189 -4.06 -22.61 22.33
CA ILE A 189 -3.83 -23.71 21.37
C ILE A 189 -5.15 -24.07 20.71
N SER A 190 -5.14 -24.28 19.39
CA SER A 190 -6.30 -24.68 18.60
C SER A 190 -5.91 -25.77 17.61
N ILE A 191 -6.69 -26.82 17.56
CA ILE A 191 -6.52 -27.93 16.64
C ILE A 191 -7.84 -28.15 15.90
N GLY A 192 -7.85 -27.89 14.59
CA GLY A 192 -9.01 -28.11 13.73
C GLY A 192 -10.22 -27.19 13.92
N GLN A 193 -10.21 -26.22 14.82
CA GLN A 193 -11.43 -25.50 15.22
C GLN A 193 -11.93 -24.45 14.24
N HIS A 194 -11.04 -23.77 13.49
CA HIS A 194 -11.42 -22.84 12.41
C HIS A 194 -11.23 -23.47 11.05
N VAL A 195 -10.08 -24.08 10.83
CA VAL A 195 -9.75 -24.84 9.63
C VAL A 195 -9.42 -26.26 10.05
N ALA A 196 -10.20 -27.24 9.59
CA ALA A 196 -10.14 -28.62 10.05
C ALA A 196 -8.71 -29.24 9.97
N LEU A 197 -7.95 -28.84 8.96
CA LEU A 197 -6.59 -29.36 8.72
C LEU A 197 -5.48 -28.49 9.31
N ALA A 198 -5.80 -27.54 10.20
CA ALA A 198 -4.83 -26.64 10.80
C ALA A 198 -4.70 -26.87 12.32
N ALA A 199 -3.47 -26.74 12.82
CA ALA A 199 -3.18 -26.68 14.24
C ALA A 199 -2.27 -25.49 14.53
N GLY A 200 -2.53 -24.75 15.60
CA GLY A 200 -1.78 -23.53 15.88
C GLY A 200 -1.80 -23.12 17.34
N VAL A 201 -0.84 -22.31 17.70
CA VAL A 201 -0.71 -21.64 19.01
C VAL A 201 -0.62 -20.12 18.78
N ALA A 202 -1.24 -19.34 19.65
CA ALA A 202 -1.25 -17.87 19.55
C ALA A 202 -1.12 -17.20 20.90
N ALA A 203 -0.55 -16.00 20.92
CA ALA A 203 -0.49 -15.11 22.07
C ALA A 203 -1.05 -13.72 21.68
N PRO A 204 -1.79 -13.05 22.57
CA PRO A 204 -2.29 -11.70 22.35
C PRO A 204 -1.19 -10.66 22.51
N PHE A 205 -1.37 -9.49 21.90
CA PHE A 205 -0.55 -8.31 22.11
C PHE A 205 -1.40 -7.03 22.00
N HIS A 206 -0.88 -5.96 22.62
CA HIS A 206 -1.40 -4.61 22.45
C HIS A 206 -0.31 -3.71 21.86
N ALA A 207 -0.62 -3.00 20.80
CA ALA A 207 0.31 -2.09 20.15
C ALA A 207 -0.41 -0.92 19.47
N ALA A 208 0.04 0.32 19.68
CA ALA A 208 -0.52 1.54 19.06
C ALA A 208 -2.05 1.69 19.23
N GLY A 209 -2.60 1.33 20.37
CA GLY A 209 -4.05 1.38 20.62
C GLY A 209 -4.86 0.27 19.94
N LEU A 210 -4.20 -0.74 19.40
CA LEU A 210 -4.80 -1.90 18.74
C LEU A 210 -4.57 -3.16 19.58
N LEU A 211 -5.58 -4.04 19.62
CA LEU A 211 -5.47 -5.40 20.10
C LEU A 211 -5.20 -6.33 18.92
N GLY A 212 -4.27 -7.25 19.08
CA GLY A 212 -3.98 -8.28 18.09
C GLY A 212 -3.51 -9.59 18.70
N ALA A 213 -3.18 -10.54 17.85
CA ALA A 213 -2.55 -11.80 18.22
C ALA A 213 -1.51 -12.20 17.16
N ILE A 214 -0.40 -12.77 17.63
CA ILE A 214 0.54 -13.48 16.75
C ILE A 214 0.34 -14.97 16.92
N SER A 215 0.31 -15.71 15.82
CA SER A 215 0.09 -17.16 15.84
C SER A 215 1.07 -17.90 14.96
N ALA A 216 1.50 -19.09 15.41
CA ALA A 216 2.21 -20.08 14.62
C ALA A 216 1.25 -21.22 14.26
N THR A 217 1.03 -21.45 12.97
CA THR A 217 0.05 -22.42 12.45
C THR A 217 0.70 -23.36 11.44
N ARG A 218 0.43 -24.65 11.59
CA ARG A 218 0.92 -25.74 10.70
C ARG A 218 -0.23 -26.63 10.24
N PRO A 219 -0.02 -27.45 9.20
CA PRO A 219 -0.92 -28.54 8.86
C PRO A 219 -1.07 -29.51 10.04
N ARG A 220 -2.33 -29.86 10.40
CA ARG A 220 -2.65 -30.70 11.55
C ARG A 220 -1.96 -32.08 11.51
N HIS A 221 -1.85 -32.69 10.32
CA HIS A 221 -1.26 -34.03 10.15
C HIS A 221 0.26 -34.05 10.34
N GLU A 222 0.92 -32.90 10.31
CA GLU A 222 2.36 -32.74 10.56
C GLU A 222 2.67 -32.17 11.95
N THR A 223 1.64 -31.97 12.81
CA THR A 223 1.79 -31.25 14.07
C THR A 223 1.32 -32.09 15.25
N ARG A 224 2.23 -32.37 16.17
CA ARG A 224 1.92 -32.99 17.47
C ARG A 224 1.62 -31.91 18.49
N HIS A 225 0.88 -32.27 19.55
CA HIS A 225 0.60 -31.33 20.64
C HIS A 225 1.90 -30.78 21.26
N ALA A 226 2.90 -31.62 21.47
CA ALA A 226 4.22 -31.22 21.97
C ALA A 226 4.95 -30.19 21.09
N ASP A 227 4.67 -30.16 19.78
CA ASP A 227 5.24 -29.12 18.89
C ASP A 227 4.60 -27.75 19.21
N LEU A 228 3.30 -27.69 19.45
CA LEU A 228 2.59 -26.46 19.82
C LEU A 228 3.04 -25.95 21.20
N GLU A 229 3.26 -26.87 22.16
CA GLU A 229 3.82 -26.51 23.48
C GLU A 229 5.24 -25.93 23.35
N ARG A 230 6.05 -26.48 22.47
CA ARG A 230 7.41 -25.97 22.18
C ARG A 230 7.37 -24.58 21.51
N PHE A 231 6.38 -24.29 20.68
CA PHE A 231 6.22 -22.98 20.03
C PHE A 231 5.67 -21.91 20.98
N ALA A 232 4.90 -22.30 22.00
CA ALA A 232 4.22 -21.37 22.91
C ALA A 232 5.13 -20.28 23.52
N PRO A 233 6.32 -20.61 24.09
CA PRO A 233 7.21 -19.57 24.62
C PRO A 233 7.74 -18.63 23.52
N LEU A 234 8.05 -19.12 22.33
CA LEU A 234 8.53 -18.30 21.22
C LEU A 234 7.45 -17.33 20.72
N VAL A 235 6.22 -17.84 20.56
CA VAL A 235 5.07 -17.02 20.14
C VAL A 235 4.76 -15.95 21.17
N ARG A 236 4.83 -16.26 22.48
CA ARG A 236 4.61 -15.30 23.55
C ARG A 236 5.70 -14.23 23.60
N GLU A 237 6.96 -14.60 23.45
CA GLU A 237 8.09 -13.66 23.41
C GLU A 237 7.95 -12.70 22.22
N THR A 238 7.67 -13.23 21.02
CA THR A 238 7.45 -12.41 19.83
C THR A 238 6.22 -11.51 19.98
N ALA A 239 5.15 -11.96 20.65
CA ALA A 239 3.99 -11.11 20.95
C ALA A 239 4.36 -9.89 21.81
N LEU A 240 5.22 -10.08 22.83
CA LEU A 240 5.74 -8.97 23.66
C LEU A 240 6.61 -8.02 22.85
N GLU A 241 7.47 -8.52 21.95
CA GLU A 241 8.30 -7.70 21.07
C GLU A 241 7.43 -6.87 20.10
N VAL A 242 6.42 -7.49 19.46
CA VAL A 242 5.46 -6.79 18.60
C VAL A 242 4.72 -5.71 19.38
N GLY A 243 4.30 -5.99 20.63
CA GLY A 243 3.69 -5.01 21.53
C GLY A 243 4.60 -3.80 21.79
N SER A 244 5.91 -4.00 21.84
CA SER A 244 6.89 -2.93 22.07
C SER A 244 7.19 -2.04 20.87
N LEU A 245 6.85 -2.46 19.64
CA LEU A 245 7.13 -1.71 18.41
C LEU A 245 6.44 -0.33 18.39
N ALA A 246 5.27 -0.23 18.98
CA ALA A 246 4.50 1.02 19.03
C ALA A 246 5.12 2.10 19.93
N ALA A 247 6.01 1.73 20.84
CA ALA A 247 6.69 2.66 21.73
C ALA A 247 7.87 3.43 21.07
N LYS A 248 8.26 3.03 19.85
CA LYS A 248 9.31 3.73 19.09
C LYS A 248 8.67 4.66 18.05
N PRO A 249 8.90 5.99 18.14
CA PRO A 249 8.45 6.88 17.07
C PRO A 249 9.07 6.45 15.75
N PRO A 250 8.32 6.53 14.62
CA PRO A 250 8.85 6.20 13.31
C PRO A 250 10.10 7.07 13.05
N ARG A 251 11.18 6.42 12.62
CA ARG A 251 12.42 7.11 12.28
C ARG A 251 12.09 8.11 11.16
N PRO A 252 12.36 9.42 11.36
CA PRO A 252 12.08 10.38 10.30
C PRO A 252 12.85 9.97 9.05
N ALA A 253 12.15 9.86 7.93
CA ALA A 253 12.81 9.68 6.64
C ALA A 253 13.72 10.90 6.41
N PRO A 254 14.94 10.72 5.89
CA PRO A 254 15.85 11.83 5.66
C PRO A 254 15.17 12.85 4.75
N GLU A 255 15.03 14.08 5.24
CA GLU A 255 14.55 15.22 4.47
C GLU A 255 15.63 15.62 3.46
N HIS A 256 15.55 15.06 2.25
CA HIS A 256 16.37 15.49 1.13
C HIS A 256 15.46 15.90 -0.02
N GLY A 257 15.38 17.19 -0.28
CA GLY A 257 14.72 17.67 -1.49
C GLY A 257 14.30 19.13 -1.43
N ARG A 258 14.93 19.94 -2.27
CA ARG A 258 14.49 21.32 -2.59
C ARG A 258 13.15 21.27 -3.33
N ALA A 259 12.38 22.33 -3.09
CA ALA A 259 10.99 22.54 -3.50
C ALA A 259 10.63 22.05 -4.90
N THR A 260 9.58 21.25 -4.95
CA THR A 260 8.81 20.93 -6.15
C THR A 260 7.96 22.13 -6.60
N PRO A 261 7.69 22.28 -7.89
CA PRO A 261 6.75 23.28 -8.37
C PRO A 261 5.31 22.94 -7.93
N THR A 262 4.71 23.91 -7.30
CA THR A 262 3.28 24.18 -7.09
C THR A 262 2.32 23.01 -6.94
N SER A 263 1.95 22.75 -5.69
CA SER A 263 0.62 22.19 -5.37
C SER A 263 -0.48 23.10 -5.94
N PRO A 264 -1.57 22.56 -6.49
CA PRO A 264 -2.71 23.37 -6.89
C PRO A 264 -3.26 24.14 -5.68
N SER A 265 -3.54 25.43 -5.88
CA SER A 265 -4.12 26.33 -4.88
C SER A 265 -5.35 25.70 -4.23
N PRO A 266 -5.57 25.87 -2.91
CA PRO A 266 -6.76 25.38 -2.25
C PRO A 266 -7.97 26.13 -2.82
N THR A 267 -8.87 25.39 -3.47
CA THR A 267 -10.20 25.92 -3.75
C THR A 267 -10.93 26.07 -2.40
N GLU A 268 -11.39 27.26 -2.10
CA GLU A 268 -12.08 27.65 -0.84
C GLU A 268 -13.39 26.90 -0.57
N ASP A 269 -13.84 26.04 -1.45
CA ASP A 269 -15.07 25.28 -1.28
C ASP A 269 -14.75 23.87 -0.80
N GLY A 270 -15.32 23.46 0.32
CA GLY A 270 -15.06 22.23 1.08
C GLY A 270 -15.27 20.90 0.33
N GLY A 271 -15.00 20.85 -0.95
CA GLY A 271 -14.94 19.69 -1.84
C GLY A 271 -16.13 18.72 -1.73
N SER A 272 -16.31 17.81 -2.68
CA SER A 272 -17.28 16.72 -2.61
C SER A 272 -17.00 15.78 -1.41
N ALA A 273 -17.97 14.97 -1.02
CA ALA A 273 -17.76 13.97 0.06
C ALA A 273 -16.58 13.05 -0.24
N THR A 274 -16.38 12.70 -1.50
CA THR A 274 -15.26 11.85 -1.96
C THR A 274 -13.91 12.53 -1.74
N VAL A 275 -13.78 13.83 -2.07
CA VAL A 275 -12.56 14.62 -1.82
C VAL A 275 -12.25 14.69 -0.32
N ARG A 276 -13.27 14.85 0.53
CA ARG A 276 -13.07 14.88 1.98
C ARG A 276 -12.61 13.54 2.54
N ILE A 277 -13.19 12.43 2.08
CA ILE A 277 -12.75 11.06 2.47
C ILE A 277 -11.32 10.81 1.97
N GLU A 278 -10.99 11.19 0.75
CA GLU A 278 -9.63 11.07 0.23
C GLU A 278 -8.59 11.82 1.10
N ARG A 279 -8.88 13.07 1.49
CA ARG A 279 -8.02 13.84 2.40
C ARG A 279 -7.87 13.16 3.76
N LEU A 280 -8.97 12.61 4.29
CA LEU A 280 -8.94 11.85 5.54
C LEU A 280 -8.05 10.61 5.42
N LEU A 281 -8.22 9.81 4.37
CA LEU A 281 -7.37 8.63 4.12
C LEU A 281 -5.90 9.00 3.96
N SER A 282 -5.60 10.07 3.21
CA SER A 282 -4.24 10.59 3.04
C SER A 282 -3.62 11.01 4.38
N ALA A 283 -4.41 11.67 5.22
CA ALA A 283 -3.95 12.10 6.54
C ALA A 283 -3.75 10.93 7.51
N LEU A 284 -4.66 9.95 7.53
CA LEU A 284 -4.54 8.75 8.37
C LEU A 284 -3.37 7.83 7.96
N THR A 285 -2.98 7.86 6.70
CA THR A 285 -1.82 7.10 6.21
C THR A 285 -0.51 7.86 6.32
N ALA A 286 -0.53 9.12 6.74
CA ALA A 286 0.68 9.91 6.99
C ALA A 286 1.45 9.38 8.22
N SER A 287 2.77 9.67 8.26
CA SER A 287 3.62 9.25 9.37
C SER A 287 3.36 10.01 10.68
N GLN A 288 2.54 11.08 10.65
CA GLN A 288 2.18 11.86 11.83
C GLN A 288 0.73 11.56 12.22
N PRO A 289 0.46 11.32 13.51
CA PRO A 289 -0.90 11.08 13.99
C PRO A 289 -1.75 12.34 13.85
N LEU A 290 -3.06 12.16 13.67
CA LEU A 290 -4.03 13.25 13.49
C LEU A 290 -4.45 13.83 14.85
N PRO A 291 -4.50 15.16 14.99
CA PRO A 291 -5.10 15.76 16.18
C PRO A 291 -6.60 15.46 16.26
N LEU A 292 -7.11 15.20 17.48
CA LEU A 292 -8.52 14.80 17.69
C LEU A 292 -9.55 15.92 17.46
N GLY A 293 -9.16 17.17 17.33
CA GLY A 293 -10.16 18.17 17.12
C GLY A 293 -9.67 19.58 16.84
N GLY A 294 -10.64 20.50 16.74
CA GLY A 294 -10.43 21.92 16.65
C GLY A 294 -9.84 22.41 15.33
N ARG A 295 -9.14 23.54 15.40
CA ARG A 295 -8.52 24.18 14.23
C ARG A 295 -7.35 23.39 13.65
N ALA A 296 -6.67 22.57 14.47
CA ALA A 296 -5.55 21.75 14.02
C ALA A 296 -6.03 20.66 13.06
N LEU A 297 -7.07 19.90 13.43
CA LEU A 297 -7.70 18.90 12.57
C LEU A 297 -8.26 19.53 11.27
N ALA A 298 -8.96 20.68 11.40
CA ALA A 298 -9.51 21.39 10.25
C ALA A 298 -8.43 21.84 9.25
N ARG A 299 -7.26 22.25 9.74
CA ARG A 299 -6.12 22.63 8.90
C ARG A 299 -5.56 21.43 8.15
N VAL A 300 -5.37 20.28 8.83
CA VAL A 300 -4.87 19.05 8.20
C VAL A 300 -5.84 18.55 7.13
N LEU A 301 -7.15 18.55 7.42
CA LEU A 301 -8.18 18.08 6.49
C LEU A 301 -8.63 19.15 5.48
N GLN A 302 -8.00 20.33 5.49
CA GLN A 302 -8.30 21.46 4.59
C GLN A 302 -9.81 21.79 4.55
N GLY A 303 -10.44 21.89 5.71
CA GLY A 303 -11.87 22.11 5.85
C GLY A 303 -12.22 23.01 7.05
N ASN A 304 -13.50 23.26 7.27
CA ASN A 304 -13.94 23.93 8.49
C ASN A 304 -13.99 22.95 9.68
N PRO A 305 -13.89 23.43 10.94
CA PRO A 305 -13.85 22.59 12.14
C PRO A 305 -15.03 21.61 12.27
N ALA A 306 -16.24 22.04 11.92
CA ALA A 306 -17.43 21.19 12.03
C ALA A 306 -17.45 20.07 10.98
N THR A 307 -16.91 20.30 9.80
CA THR A 307 -16.77 19.26 8.77
C THR A 307 -15.66 18.28 9.14
N ALA A 308 -14.53 18.78 9.64
CA ALA A 308 -13.41 17.96 10.09
C ALA A 308 -13.81 17.03 11.26
N ALA A 309 -14.55 17.56 12.24
CA ALA A 309 -15.07 16.76 13.36
C ALA A 309 -15.98 15.63 12.87
N ARG A 310 -16.94 15.92 11.97
CA ARG A 310 -17.83 14.88 11.41
C ARG A 310 -17.09 13.82 10.58
N LEU A 311 -16.01 14.20 9.90
CA LEU A 311 -15.17 13.23 9.17
C LEU A 311 -14.44 12.33 10.14
N LEU A 312 -13.91 12.88 11.23
CA LEU A 312 -13.28 12.10 12.28
C LEU A 312 -14.28 11.16 12.96
N ASP A 313 -15.49 11.65 13.28
CA ASP A 313 -16.57 10.83 13.83
C ASP A 313 -16.92 9.67 12.89
N THR A 314 -17.02 9.92 11.57
CA THR A 314 -17.20 8.86 10.56
C THR A 314 -16.02 7.87 10.60
N ALA A 315 -14.78 8.35 10.65
CA ALA A 315 -13.60 7.49 10.66
C ALA A 315 -13.56 6.57 11.88
N LEU A 316 -13.89 7.10 13.07
CA LEU A 316 -13.96 6.33 14.31
C LEU A 316 -15.12 5.32 14.27
N ALA A 317 -16.30 5.76 13.85
CA ALA A 317 -17.49 4.91 13.76
C ALA A 317 -17.36 3.77 12.74
N THR A 318 -16.59 3.94 11.68
CA THR A 318 -16.36 2.92 10.65
C THR A 318 -15.14 2.04 10.91
N GLY A 319 -14.27 2.42 11.85
CA GLY A 319 -12.99 1.73 12.10
C GLY A 319 -11.87 2.14 11.15
N LEU A 320 -12.05 3.17 10.32
CA LEU A 320 -10.95 3.76 9.53
C LEU A 320 -9.89 4.40 10.43
N ALA A 321 -10.30 4.97 11.54
CA ALA A 321 -9.43 5.49 12.58
C ALA A 321 -9.71 4.84 13.92
N THR A 322 -8.70 4.82 14.78
CA THR A 322 -8.83 4.56 16.23
C THR A 322 -8.13 5.67 17.00
N THR A 323 -8.41 5.77 18.29
CA THR A 323 -7.74 6.74 19.15
C THR A 323 -6.56 6.08 19.86
N HIS A 324 -5.44 6.76 19.88
CA HIS A 324 -4.27 6.38 20.66
C HIS A 324 -3.69 7.64 21.31
N GLU A 325 -3.61 7.63 22.65
CA GLU A 325 -3.31 8.82 23.43
C GLU A 325 -4.28 9.98 23.07
N GLU A 326 -3.77 11.15 22.72
CA GLU A 326 -4.56 12.33 22.31
C GLU A 326 -4.67 12.50 20.79
N HIS A 327 -4.52 11.41 20.02
CA HIS A 327 -4.49 11.46 18.56
C HIS A 327 -5.38 10.40 17.92
N ALA A 328 -5.79 10.65 16.69
CA ALA A 328 -6.37 9.63 15.84
C ALA A 328 -5.28 9.03 14.92
N VAL A 329 -5.25 7.71 14.86
CA VAL A 329 -4.32 6.92 14.05
C VAL A 329 -5.09 5.99 13.11
N ALA A 330 -4.40 5.35 12.17
CA ALA A 330 -5.01 4.36 11.30
C ALA A 330 -5.70 3.26 12.11
N GLY A 331 -6.98 3.06 11.86
CA GLY A 331 -7.79 2.07 12.56
C GLY A 331 -7.82 0.71 11.87
N PRO A 332 -8.48 -0.28 12.50
CA PRO A 332 -8.52 -1.67 12.02
C PRO A 332 -8.99 -1.82 10.58
N LEU A 333 -10.04 -1.08 10.17
CA LEU A 333 -10.55 -1.16 8.80
C LEU A 333 -9.52 -0.70 7.77
N LEU A 334 -8.82 0.40 8.04
CA LEU A 334 -7.83 0.95 7.12
C LEU A 334 -6.59 0.03 7.04
N LEU A 335 -6.20 -0.57 8.16
CA LEU A 335 -5.13 -1.57 8.21
C LEU A 335 -5.52 -2.86 7.48
N ARG A 336 -6.78 -3.29 7.55
CA ARG A 336 -7.29 -4.42 6.76
C ARG A 336 -7.21 -4.15 5.27
N TRP A 337 -7.59 -2.94 4.82
CA TRP A 337 -7.45 -2.56 3.40
C TRP A 337 -5.99 -2.59 2.97
N ALA A 338 -5.10 -1.99 3.76
CA ALA A 338 -3.67 -2.02 3.45
C ALA A 338 -3.15 -3.47 3.36
N ALA A 339 -3.53 -4.33 4.31
CA ALA A 339 -3.14 -5.74 4.31
C ALA A 339 -3.64 -6.48 3.06
N ALA A 340 -4.93 -6.31 2.69
CA ALA A 340 -5.53 -6.95 1.53
C ALA A 340 -4.92 -6.49 0.19
N LEU A 341 -4.57 -5.20 0.10
CA LEU A 341 -3.95 -4.62 -1.09
C LEU A 341 -2.47 -4.96 -1.23
N GLY A 342 -1.81 -5.30 -0.11
CA GLY A 342 -0.39 -5.64 -0.06
C GLY A 342 0.54 -4.47 -0.35
N PRO A 343 1.86 -4.65 -0.15
CA PRO A 343 2.86 -3.64 -0.50
C PRO A 343 3.02 -3.53 -2.01
N LEU A 344 3.21 -2.31 -2.49
CA LEU A 344 3.56 -2.07 -3.89
C LEU A 344 5.07 -2.25 -4.08
N HIS A 345 5.47 -3.31 -4.75
CA HIS A 345 6.86 -3.55 -5.13
C HIS A 345 7.30 -2.71 -6.33
N SER A 346 6.34 -2.27 -7.15
CA SER A 346 6.52 -1.43 -8.32
C SER A 346 5.22 -0.70 -8.66
N ILE A 347 5.33 0.53 -9.16
CA ILE A 347 4.17 1.28 -9.66
C ILE A 347 3.75 0.86 -11.07
N THR A 348 4.55 0.03 -11.72
CA THR A 348 4.32 -0.43 -13.11
C THR A 348 2.89 -0.89 -13.37
N PRO A 349 2.28 -1.81 -12.58
CA PRO A 349 0.92 -2.28 -12.85
C PRO A 349 -0.13 -1.16 -12.83
N ILE A 350 0.14 -0.11 -12.07
CA ILE A 350 -0.76 1.03 -11.92
C ILE A 350 -0.67 1.97 -13.11
N VAL A 351 0.55 2.23 -13.61
CA VAL A 351 0.81 3.24 -14.64
C VAL A 351 0.88 2.66 -16.06
N PHE A 352 0.94 1.34 -16.19
CA PHE A 352 1.08 0.67 -17.49
C PHE A 352 0.02 1.05 -18.54
N PRO A 353 -1.28 1.24 -18.20
CA PRO A 353 -2.27 1.75 -19.14
C PRO A 353 -1.87 3.12 -19.72
N ALA A 354 -1.43 4.06 -18.88
CA ALA A 354 -1.00 5.39 -19.32
C ALA A 354 0.26 5.33 -20.21
N LEU A 355 1.20 4.43 -19.93
CA LEU A 355 2.38 4.22 -20.79
C LEU A 355 1.97 3.70 -22.16
N ARG A 356 0.99 2.81 -22.24
CA ARG A 356 0.47 2.29 -23.51
C ARG A 356 -0.23 3.37 -24.32
N ASP A 357 -1.03 4.21 -23.67
CA ASP A 357 -1.68 5.34 -24.34
C ASP A 357 -0.64 6.33 -24.90
N LEU A 358 0.42 6.62 -24.15
CA LEU A 358 1.55 7.42 -24.60
C LEU A 358 2.26 6.82 -25.83
N ALA A 359 2.54 5.50 -25.80
CA ALA A 359 3.16 4.81 -26.92
C ALA A 359 2.29 4.85 -28.17
N GLN A 360 0.97 4.73 -28.03
CA GLN A 360 0.02 4.86 -29.15
C GLN A 360 -0.04 6.29 -29.70
N GLN A 361 -0.06 7.31 -28.83
CA GLN A 361 -0.14 8.72 -29.22
C GLN A 361 1.14 9.21 -29.89
N THR A 362 2.31 8.82 -29.35
CA THR A 362 3.62 9.25 -29.90
C THR A 362 4.10 8.38 -31.04
N GLY A 363 3.68 7.11 -31.06
CA GLY A 363 4.23 6.07 -31.94
C GLY A 363 5.66 5.64 -31.58
N GLU A 364 6.22 6.12 -30.46
CA GLU A 364 7.59 5.84 -30.03
C GLU A 364 7.62 4.87 -28.82
N THR A 365 8.78 4.26 -28.59
CA THR A 365 8.96 3.37 -27.43
C THR A 365 8.96 4.17 -26.14
N ILE A 366 8.05 3.84 -25.23
CA ILE A 366 7.91 4.46 -23.92
C ILE A 366 8.44 3.53 -22.84
N GLY A 367 9.32 4.04 -22.00
CA GLY A 367 9.89 3.33 -20.84
C GLY A 367 9.54 3.99 -19.51
N LEU A 368 9.38 3.19 -18.47
CA LEU A 368 9.31 3.62 -17.08
C LEU A 368 10.55 3.15 -16.35
N ALA A 369 11.31 4.08 -15.79
CA ALA A 369 12.42 3.79 -14.90
C ALA A 369 12.03 4.11 -13.46
N GLU A 370 12.20 3.15 -12.54
CA GLU A 370 12.00 3.34 -11.10
C GLU A 370 13.36 3.42 -10.40
N TYR A 371 13.49 4.35 -9.45
CA TYR A 371 14.70 4.55 -8.64
C TYR A 371 14.50 3.94 -7.25
N ASP A 372 15.44 3.11 -6.85
CA ASP A 372 15.50 2.55 -5.51
C ASP A 372 16.53 3.31 -4.65
N PRO A 373 16.09 4.09 -3.65
CA PRO A 373 17.01 4.83 -2.79
C PRO A 373 17.83 3.93 -1.85
N ALA A 374 17.37 2.69 -1.58
CA ALA A 374 18.10 1.78 -0.68
C ALA A 374 19.34 1.21 -1.38
N THR A 375 19.22 0.86 -2.65
CA THR A 375 20.34 0.35 -3.48
C THR A 375 21.03 1.45 -4.27
N ARG A 376 20.44 2.65 -4.34
CA ARG A 376 20.91 3.81 -5.16
C ARG A 376 21.00 3.47 -6.65
N THR A 377 20.12 2.60 -7.13
CA THR A 377 20.06 2.15 -8.54
C THR A 377 18.73 2.52 -9.18
N ALA A 378 18.71 2.61 -10.50
CA ALA A 378 17.49 2.75 -11.26
C ALA A 378 17.32 1.57 -12.21
N ARG A 379 16.08 1.08 -12.38
CA ARG A 379 15.74 -0.03 -13.27
C ARG A 379 14.62 0.34 -14.23
N MET A 380 14.69 -0.17 -15.44
CA MET A 380 13.61 -0.08 -16.42
C MET A 380 12.53 -1.11 -16.08
N THR A 381 11.47 -0.69 -15.36
CA THR A 381 10.44 -1.60 -14.83
C THR A 381 9.31 -1.87 -15.82
N ALA A 382 9.12 -0.99 -16.81
CA ALA A 382 8.18 -1.21 -17.91
C ALA A 382 8.71 -0.62 -19.21
N VAL A 383 8.39 -1.28 -20.31
CA VAL A 383 8.62 -0.81 -21.68
C VAL A 383 7.39 -1.12 -22.51
N VAL A 384 6.89 -0.13 -23.23
CA VAL A 384 5.84 -0.28 -24.24
C VAL A 384 6.47 0.06 -25.58
N PRO A 385 6.59 -0.92 -26.50
CA PRO A 385 7.17 -0.70 -27.81
C PRO A 385 6.37 0.34 -28.61
N GLY A 386 7.07 1.12 -29.42
CA GLY A 386 6.44 2.04 -30.37
C GLY A 386 5.68 1.29 -31.46
N SER A 387 4.68 1.93 -32.04
CA SER A 387 3.86 1.36 -33.13
C SER A 387 4.49 1.51 -34.52
N LYS A 388 5.56 2.28 -34.66
CA LYS A 388 6.25 2.51 -35.95
C LYS A 388 7.11 1.30 -36.32
N PRO A 389 7.31 1.01 -37.63
CA PRO A 389 8.06 -0.17 -38.10
C PRO A 389 9.50 -0.26 -37.54
N ILE A 390 10.17 0.89 -37.36
CA ILE A 390 11.50 0.97 -36.74
C ILE A 390 11.32 1.60 -35.34
N HIS A 391 11.53 0.83 -34.29
CA HIS A 391 11.45 1.27 -32.93
C HIS A 391 12.50 0.54 -32.06
N TYR A 392 12.76 1.07 -30.87
CA TYR A 392 13.68 0.40 -29.95
C TYR A 392 12.93 -0.65 -29.12
N ASP A 393 13.52 -1.83 -29.01
CA ASP A 393 13.12 -2.86 -28.05
C ASP A 393 14.09 -2.80 -26.86
N LEU A 394 13.61 -2.21 -25.76
CA LEU A 394 14.39 -2.05 -24.54
C LEU A 394 14.07 -3.20 -23.58
N PRO A 395 15.07 -3.87 -22.99
CA PRO A 395 14.80 -4.98 -22.08
C PRO A 395 14.22 -4.47 -20.73
N THR A 396 13.04 -4.94 -20.38
CA THR A 396 12.47 -4.74 -19.06
C THR A 396 13.34 -5.41 -17.99
N GLY A 397 13.50 -4.77 -16.83
CA GLY A 397 14.35 -5.23 -15.74
C GLY A 397 15.82 -4.85 -15.86
N SER A 398 16.21 -4.19 -16.97
CA SER A 398 17.60 -3.73 -17.16
C SER A 398 17.92 -2.54 -16.26
N ASP A 399 19.19 -2.45 -15.85
CA ASP A 399 19.69 -1.29 -15.12
C ASP A 399 19.70 -0.03 -16.00
N VAL A 400 19.35 1.10 -15.38
CA VAL A 400 19.37 2.41 -16.01
C VAL A 400 20.57 3.19 -15.46
N PRO A 401 21.61 3.44 -16.29
CA PRO A 401 22.75 4.24 -15.86
C PRO A 401 22.32 5.65 -15.49
N LEU A 402 22.62 6.10 -14.25
CA LEU A 402 22.19 7.43 -13.79
C LEU A 402 22.93 8.57 -14.51
N ALA A 403 24.18 8.35 -14.93
CA ALA A 403 25.02 9.39 -15.53
C ALA A 403 24.98 9.43 -17.08
N ALA A 404 24.26 8.50 -17.74
CA ALA A 404 24.20 8.40 -19.19
C ALA A 404 22.80 8.09 -19.72
N GLY A 405 22.39 8.78 -20.77
CA GLY A 405 21.06 8.69 -21.37
C GLY A 405 19.99 9.49 -20.62
N ALA A 406 18.86 9.73 -21.29
CA ALA A 406 17.82 10.63 -20.80
C ALA A 406 17.23 10.15 -19.46
N ALA A 407 16.82 8.88 -19.37
CA ALA A 407 16.13 8.34 -18.21
C ALA A 407 16.93 8.49 -16.90
N GLY A 408 18.23 8.11 -16.94
CA GLY A 408 19.10 8.22 -15.77
C GLY A 408 19.38 9.66 -15.39
N LYS A 409 19.66 10.55 -16.34
CA LYS A 409 19.94 11.97 -16.08
C LYS A 409 18.71 12.69 -15.52
N ALA A 410 17.50 12.34 -15.96
CA ALA A 410 16.27 12.88 -15.39
C ALA A 410 16.12 12.55 -13.89
N ILE A 411 16.55 11.36 -13.47
CA ILE A 411 16.57 10.96 -12.07
C ILE A 411 17.73 11.66 -11.33
N LEU A 412 18.95 11.54 -11.85
CA LEU A 412 20.16 12.05 -11.18
C LEU A 412 20.12 13.56 -10.94
N ALA A 413 19.46 14.32 -11.80
CA ALA A 413 19.31 15.76 -11.67
C ALA A 413 18.65 16.19 -10.34
N PHE A 414 17.82 15.33 -9.74
CA PHE A 414 17.07 15.62 -8.52
C PHE A 414 17.53 14.78 -7.31
N LEU A 415 18.61 14.02 -7.48
CA LEU A 415 19.29 13.36 -6.35
C LEU A 415 20.29 14.34 -5.66
N PRO A 416 20.76 14.03 -4.46
CA PRO A 416 21.79 14.82 -3.76
C PRO A 416 23.04 15.03 -4.64
N ASP A 417 23.64 16.19 -4.57
CA ASP A 417 24.76 16.60 -5.44
C ASP A 417 26.03 15.72 -5.30
N ASP A 418 26.20 15.06 -4.16
CA ASP A 418 27.28 14.09 -3.89
C ASP A 418 27.06 12.75 -4.62
N THR A 419 25.83 12.42 -4.99
CA THR A 419 25.51 11.15 -5.70
C THR A 419 26.38 10.97 -6.95
N LEU A 420 26.55 12.00 -7.76
CA LEU A 420 27.39 11.94 -8.95
C LEU A 420 28.86 11.63 -8.64
N SER A 421 29.35 12.02 -7.46
CA SER A 421 30.75 11.81 -7.06
C SER A 421 31.05 10.34 -6.80
N ASP A 422 30.06 9.58 -6.35
CA ASP A 422 30.18 8.16 -6.02
C ASP A 422 29.89 7.24 -7.22
N LEU A 423 29.28 7.77 -8.29
CA LEU A 423 28.89 6.93 -9.42
C LEU A 423 30.10 6.53 -10.29
N PRO A 424 30.20 5.25 -10.70
CA PRO A 424 31.12 4.83 -11.73
C PRO A 424 30.68 5.41 -13.09
N LEU A 425 31.58 6.06 -13.80
CA LEU A 425 31.32 6.54 -15.16
C LEU A 425 31.77 5.45 -16.15
N VAL A 426 30.80 4.84 -16.82
CA VAL A 426 31.00 3.75 -17.77
C VAL A 426 30.74 4.25 -19.19
N THR A 427 31.60 3.90 -20.14
CA THR A 427 31.41 4.18 -21.55
C THR A 427 30.43 3.18 -22.16
N TYR A 428 29.36 3.67 -22.74
CA TYR A 428 28.36 2.88 -23.49
C TYR A 428 28.51 3.11 -25.01
N THR A 429 28.87 4.33 -25.40
CA THR A 429 29.06 4.76 -26.79
C THR A 429 30.15 5.83 -26.81
N ASP A 430 30.57 6.22 -28.01
CA ASP A 430 31.52 7.32 -28.19
C ASP A 430 30.98 8.69 -27.76
N ARG A 431 29.66 8.78 -27.55
CA ARG A 431 28.96 9.99 -27.07
C ARG A 431 28.69 10.00 -25.59
N THR A 432 29.04 8.94 -24.85
CA THR A 432 28.84 8.87 -23.42
C THR A 432 29.65 9.95 -22.70
N PRO A 433 29.01 10.83 -21.87
CA PRO A 433 29.73 11.85 -21.12
C PRO A 433 30.53 11.23 -19.99
N LEU A 434 31.87 11.39 -20.00
CA LEU A 434 32.76 10.82 -18.98
C LEU A 434 33.35 11.88 -18.03
N ARG A 435 33.06 13.17 -18.26
CA ARG A 435 33.57 14.26 -17.39
C ARG A 435 32.47 14.70 -16.43
N ARG A 436 32.69 14.56 -15.13
CA ARG A 436 31.73 14.98 -14.09
C ARG A 436 31.33 16.45 -14.21
N THR A 437 32.21 17.33 -14.67
CA THR A 437 31.88 18.74 -14.90
C THR A 437 30.84 18.93 -16.01
N THR A 438 30.99 18.21 -17.11
CA THR A 438 30.02 18.23 -18.23
C THR A 438 28.67 17.67 -17.78
N ILE A 439 28.68 16.55 -17.02
CA ILE A 439 27.45 15.95 -16.48
C ILE A 439 26.77 16.94 -15.53
N ARG A 440 27.50 17.61 -14.62
CA ARG A 440 26.91 18.61 -13.71
C ARG A 440 26.24 19.77 -14.44
N GLN A 441 26.86 20.24 -15.53
CA GLN A 441 26.28 21.31 -16.36
C GLN A 441 24.98 20.86 -17.04
N ASP A 442 24.95 19.64 -17.57
CA ASP A 442 23.73 19.07 -18.15
C ASP A 442 22.64 18.85 -17.10
N LEU A 443 22.99 18.31 -15.92
CA LEU A 443 22.05 18.14 -14.82
C LEU A 443 21.46 19.47 -14.33
N ALA A 444 22.24 20.56 -14.32
CA ALA A 444 21.73 21.89 -14.00
C ALA A 444 20.65 22.32 -15.02
N GLN A 445 20.92 22.12 -16.32
CA GLN A 445 19.92 22.39 -17.36
C GLN A 445 18.68 21.52 -17.22
N VAL A 446 18.84 20.23 -16.83
CA VAL A 446 17.70 19.34 -16.58
C VAL A 446 16.83 19.86 -15.41
N ARG A 447 17.45 20.35 -14.34
CA ARG A 447 16.73 20.95 -13.20
C ARG A 447 15.93 22.19 -13.63
N ASP A 448 16.55 23.06 -14.45
CA ASP A 448 15.92 24.31 -14.88
C ASP A 448 14.74 24.06 -15.83
N ARG A 449 14.89 23.15 -16.80
CA ARG A 449 13.84 22.88 -17.80
C ARG A 449 12.87 21.77 -17.42
N GLY A 450 13.19 20.92 -16.43
CA GLY A 450 12.34 19.83 -15.92
C GLY A 450 12.38 18.52 -16.71
N TRP A 451 13.27 18.37 -17.68
CA TRP A 451 13.40 17.17 -18.52
C TRP A 451 14.83 16.97 -19.03
N ALA A 452 15.17 15.73 -19.40
CA ALA A 452 16.48 15.34 -19.86
C ALA A 452 16.47 14.85 -21.31
N VAL A 453 17.60 15.03 -22.00
CA VAL A 453 17.86 14.46 -23.32
C VAL A 453 19.09 13.56 -23.24
N GLY A 454 19.05 12.45 -23.97
CA GLY A 454 20.18 11.58 -24.20
C GLY A 454 20.34 11.36 -25.71
N ASP A 455 21.38 11.90 -26.29
CA ASP A 455 21.65 11.81 -27.73
C ASP A 455 22.78 10.82 -28.00
N GLY A 456 22.44 9.56 -28.25
CA GLY A 456 23.41 8.52 -28.51
C GLY A 456 24.31 8.16 -27.32
N GLU A 457 24.00 8.60 -26.11
CA GLU A 457 24.88 8.45 -24.93
C GLU A 457 24.91 7.02 -24.37
N ARG A 458 23.78 6.33 -24.40
CA ARG A 458 23.62 4.95 -23.86
C ARG A 458 23.44 3.94 -24.99
N ILE A 459 22.64 4.29 -25.97
CA ILE A 459 22.29 3.45 -27.12
C ILE A 459 22.76 4.17 -28.37
N PRO A 460 23.62 3.55 -29.20
CA PRO A 460 24.03 4.15 -30.49
C PRO A 460 22.78 4.50 -31.29
N ASP A 461 22.80 5.65 -31.95
CA ASP A 461 21.71 6.16 -32.77
C ASP A 461 20.35 6.27 -32.08
N GLY A 462 20.33 6.23 -30.75
CA GLY A 462 19.16 6.45 -29.94
C GLY A 462 19.05 7.90 -29.43
N TYR A 463 17.89 8.52 -29.63
CA TYR A 463 17.55 9.82 -29.06
C TYR A 463 16.48 9.62 -27.96
N GLY A 464 16.82 9.97 -26.74
CA GLY A 464 15.94 9.82 -25.60
C GLY A 464 15.45 11.16 -25.05
N ILE A 465 14.18 11.24 -24.70
CA ILE A 465 13.59 12.34 -23.92
C ILE A 465 13.03 11.72 -22.64
N ALA A 466 13.35 12.26 -21.47
CA ALA A 466 12.84 11.76 -20.21
C ALA A 466 12.39 12.88 -19.28
N VAL A 467 11.30 12.62 -18.54
CA VAL A 467 10.73 13.52 -17.55
C VAL A 467 10.70 12.78 -16.20
N PRO A 468 11.24 13.37 -15.11
CA PRO A 468 11.22 12.78 -13.80
C PRO A 468 9.79 12.80 -13.22
N TYR A 469 9.48 11.81 -12.39
CA TYR A 469 8.31 11.85 -11.52
C TYR A 469 8.74 11.68 -10.06
N PHE A 470 7.90 12.16 -9.16
CA PHE A 470 8.26 12.31 -7.75
C PHE A 470 7.28 11.57 -6.85
N ALA A 471 7.78 11.10 -5.71
CA ALA A 471 6.97 10.68 -4.57
C ALA A 471 7.14 11.74 -3.48
N ARG A 472 6.11 12.53 -3.22
CA ARG A 472 6.19 13.73 -2.37
C ARG A 472 7.23 14.72 -2.88
N HIS A 473 8.40 14.78 -2.23
CA HIS A 473 9.48 15.73 -2.53
C HIS A 473 10.76 15.04 -3.05
N THR A 474 10.73 13.72 -3.24
CA THR A 474 11.87 12.94 -3.71
C THR A 474 11.62 12.37 -5.09
N VAL A 475 12.63 12.38 -5.94
CA VAL A 475 12.54 11.72 -7.25
C VAL A 475 12.35 10.22 -7.06
N ALA A 476 11.31 9.68 -7.69
CA ALA A 476 10.98 8.25 -7.63
C ALA A 476 11.32 7.51 -8.93
N GLY A 477 11.54 8.25 -10.03
CA GLY A 477 11.88 7.66 -11.30
C GLY A 477 11.73 8.62 -12.47
N SER A 478 11.65 8.08 -13.68
CA SER A 478 11.41 8.87 -14.91
C SER A 478 10.59 8.10 -15.94
N ILE A 479 9.81 8.83 -16.73
CA ILE A 479 9.21 8.32 -17.97
C ILE A 479 10.07 8.77 -19.12
N THR A 480 10.37 7.86 -20.07
CA THR A 480 11.20 8.15 -21.23
C THR A 480 10.52 7.75 -22.54
N ALA A 481 10.70 8.56 -23.57
CA ALA A 481 10.50 8.17 -24.96
C ALA A 481 11.86 7.93 -25.60
N THR A 482 12.01 6.80 -26.30
CA THR A 482 13.22 6.45 -27.04
C THR A 482 12.89 6.41 -28.53
N ILE A 483 13.60 7.23 -29.28
CA ILE A 483 13.35 7.57 -30.69
C ILE A 483 14.59 7.21 -31.50
N PRO A 484 14.50 6.57 -32.65
CA PRO A 484 15.61 6.44 -33.56
C PRO A 484 16.14 7.82 -34.00
N ARG A 485 17.45 8.03 -33.90
CA ARG A 485 18.11 9.31 -34.14
C ARG A 485 17.74 9.96 -35.49
N HIS A 486 17.66 9.16 -36.56
CA HIS A 486 17.29 9.66 -37.88
C HIS A 486 15.88 10.27 -37.94
N ARG A 487 15.00 9.95 -37.00
CA ARG A 487 13.65 10.54 -36.87
C ARG A 487 13.58 11.70 -35.90
N ALA A 488 14.59 11.88 -35.07
CA ALA A 488 14.55 12.91 -34.02
C ALA A 488 14.40 14.32 -34.60
N ASP A 489 14.91 14.55 -35.81
CA ASP A 489 14.81 15.83 -36.51
C ASP A 489 13.47 16.01 -37.25
N GLU A 490 12.70 14.93 -37.44
CA GLU A 490 11.41 14.92 -38.16
C GLU A 490 10.19 14.98 -37.24
N ILE A 491 10.36 14.72 -35.94
CA ILE A 491 9.27 14.70 -34.96
C ILE A 491 9.16 16.03 -34.22
N ASP A 492 7.96 16.34 -33.78
CA ASP A 492 7.73 17.41 -32.82
C ASP A 492 8.17 16.95 -31.40
N VAL A 493 9.46 17.20 -31.09
CA VAL A 493 10.08 16.89 -29.79
C VAL A 493 9.32 17.56 -28.65
N ASP A 494 8.81 18.78 -28.86
CA ASP A 494 8.04 19.53 -27.84
C ASP A 494 6.66 18.90 -27.57
N ALA A 495 6.01 18.35 -28.57
CA ALA A 495 4.77 17.60 -28.38
C ALA A 495 5.00 16.33 -27.56
N VAL A 496 6.02 15.53 -27.89
CA VAL A 496 6.38 14.32 -27.14
C VAL A 496 6.73 14.69 -25.69
N ARG A 497 7.56 15.69 -25.49
CA ARG A 497 7.93 16.20 -24.16
C ARG A 497 6.69 16.61 -23.34
N THR A 498 5.75 17.31 -23.96
CA THR A 498 4.52 17.78 -23.30
C THR A 498 3.68 16.60 -22.83
N GLN A 499 3.51 15.58 -23.64
CA GLN A 499 2.78 14.36 -23.29
C GLN A 499 3.46 13.58 -22.15
N LEU A 500 4.80 13.43 -22.21
CA LEU A 500 5.58 12.81 -21.12
C LEU A 500 5.45 13.60 -19.82
N SER A 501 5.49 14.95 -19.90
CA SER A 501 5.35 15.82 -18.73
C SER A 501 3.97 15.69 -18.08
N ALA A 502 2.91 15.61 -18.87
CA ALA A 502 1.55 15.39 -18.35
C ALA A 502 1.43 14.04 -17.63
N ALA A 503 2.00 12.97 -18.21
CA ALA A 503 2.00 11.66 -17.58
C ALA A 503 2.86 11.62 -16.30
N ALA A 504 4.06 12.21 -16.32
CA ALA A 504 4.92 12.31 -15.15
C ALA A 504 4.25 13.11 -14.01
N LEU A 505 3.52 14.18 -14.34
CA LEU A 505 2.75 14.95 -13.39
C LEU A 505 1.62 14.10 -12.76
N SER A 506 0.87 13.35 -13.57
CA SER A 506 -0.18 12.45 -13.09
C SER A 506 0.37 11.38 -12.14
N ILE A 507 1.51 10.78 -12.47
CA ILE A 507 2.18 9.82 -11.59
C ILE A 507 2.67 10.51 -10.30
N THR A 508 3.24 11.70 -10.40
CA THR A 508 3.67 12.49 -9.24
C THR A 508 2.49 12.78 -8.31
N GLN A 509 1.34 13.20 -8.86
CA GLN A 509 0.12 13.44 -8.09
C GLN A 509 -0.40 12.17 -7.42
N LEU A 510 -0.33 11.03 -8.10
CA LEU A 510 -0.69 9.73 -7.56
C LEU A 510 0.20 9.34 -6.37
N LEU A 511 1.52 9.52 -6.49
CA LEU A 511 2.50 9.15 -5.47
C LEU A 511 2.67 10.17 -4.34
N SER A 512 2.15 11.40 -4.49
CA SER A 512 2.27 12.49 -3.52
C SER A 512 1.12 12.55 -2.51
N VAL A 513 0.38 11.47 -2.36
CA VAL A 513 -0.75 11.34 -1.42
C VAL A 513 -0.30 11.36 0.04
#